data_a35971c33d5d966fcaa489728ab34798
#
_entry.id   a35971c33d5d966fcaa489728ab34798
#
_cell.length_a   1.000
_cell.length_b   1.000
_cell.length_c   1.000
_cell.angle_alpha   90.00
_cell.angle_beta   90.00
_cell.angle_gamma   90.00
#
_symmetry.space_group_name_H-M   'P 1'
#
loop_
_entity.id
_entity.type
_entity.pdbx_description
1 polymer ?
#
loop_
_entity_poly.entity_id
_entity_poly.type
_entity_poly.pdbx_seq_one_letter_code
_entity_poly.pdbx_strand_id
1 'polypeptide(L)'
;MCKKSDIRMSIKDLKKNITAEERTRFSEQIRCRIEQLPEFKQAKTILLYHSLPDDTSSFLRLWKEDKRLLLPAVKGDNLIIRNYHPEKLKTGRYGIIESQGDRITDLSVIDMIIIPGVAFDKKRNRLGRGKGYYDRLLSQVETCKIGICYDCQITDFLPVEKHDIPMDYIITESGII
;
A
#
# COMPACT_ATOMS: atom_id res chain seq x y z
N MET A 1 -24.01 9.62 -10.42
CA MET A 1 -22.96 9.48 -9.37
C MET A 1 -22.19 8.21 -9.66
N CYS A 2 -20.87 8.30 -9.91
CA CYS A 2 -20.05 7.14 -10.26
C CYS A 2 -19.95 6.22 -9.03
N LYS A 3 -20.24 4.93 -9.19
CA LYS A 3 -20.19 3.97 -8.09
C LYS A 3 -18.75 3.49 -7.86
N LYS A 4 -18.39 3.17 -6.61
CA LYS A 4 -17.07 2.58 -6.26
C LYS A 4 -16.75 1.32 -7.11
N SER A 5 -17.78 0.55 -7.52
CA SER A 5 -17.65 -0.62 -8.43
C SER A 5 -17.13 -0.24 -9.81
N ASP A 6 -17.67 0.84 -10.38
CA ASP A 6 -17.39 1.26 -11.76
C ASP A 6 -15.96 1.79 -11.86
N ILE A 7 -15.53 2.55 -10.84
CA ILE A 7 -14.12 3.01 -10.72
C ILE A 7 -13.17 1.81 -10.65
N ARG A 8 -13.49 0.79 -9.81
CA ARG A 8 -12.63 -0.41 -9.73
C ARG A 8 -12.49 -1.14 -11.06
N MET A 9 -13.58 -1.22 -11.82
CA MET A 9 -13.59 -1.88 -13.13
C MET A 9 -12.77 -1.09 -14.14
N SER A 10 -12.98 0.23 -14.24
CA SER A 10 -12.24 1.11 -15.14
C SER A 10 -10.72 1.06 -14.85
N ILE A 11 -10.31 1.19 -13.60
CA ILE A 11 -8.89 1.14 -13.22
C ILE A 11 -8.27 -0.23 -13.53
N LYS A 12 -9.01 -1.32 -13.30
CA LYS A 12 -8.54 -2.67 -13.67
C LYS A 12 -8.24 -2.77 -15.17
N ASP A 13 -9.08 -2.17 -16.01
CA ASP A 13 -8.88 -2.18 -17.46
C ASP A 13 -7.71 -1.30 -17.89
N LEU A 14 -7.55 -0.11 -17.31
CA LEU A 14 -6.40 0.76 -17.54
C LEU A 14 -5.07 0.07 -17.18
N LYS A 15 -5.01 -0.62 -16.05
CA LYS A 15 -3.80 -1.34 -15.59
C LYS A 15 -3.37 -2.48 -16.54
N LYS A 16 -4.28 -3.06 -17.33
CA LYS A 16 -3.93 -4.08 -18.32
C LYS A 16 -2.99 -3.57 -19.42
N ASN A 17 -3.03 -2.28 -19.69
CA ASN A 17 -2.22 -1.65 -20.74
C ASN A 17 -0.77 -1.39 -20.29
N ILE A 18 -0.46 -1.53 -18.99
CA ILE A 18 0.89 -1.35 -18.46
C ILE A 18 1.67 -2.65 -18.69
N THR A 19 2.74 -2.57 -19.45
CA THR A 19 3.64 -3.71 -19.73
C THR A 19 4.44 -4.11 -18.49
N ALA A 20 5.04 -5.29 -18.48
CA ALA A 20 5.91 -5.74 -17.39
C ALA A 20 7.14 -4.84 -17.23
N GLU A 21 7.70 -4.37 -18.33
CA GLU A 21 8.84 -3.45 -18.35
C GLU A 21 8.48 -2.09 -17.73
N GLU A 22 7.32 -1.54 -18.13
CA GLU A 22 6.80 -0.31 -17.54
C GLU A 22 6.54 -0.45 -16.05
N ARG A 23 5.95 -1.56 -15.59
CA ARG A 23 5.75 -1.81 -14.15
C ARG A 23 7.06 -1.79 -13.38
N THR A 24 8.10 -2.41 -13.91
CA THR A 24 9.42 -2.39 -13.29
C THR A 24 9.97 -0.97 -13.20
N ARG A 25 9.95 -0.24 -14.32
CA ARG A 25 10.42 1.14 -14.39
C ARG A 25 9.63 2.07 -13.45
N PHE A 26 8.30 1.98 -13.48
CA PHE A 26 7.42 2.80 -12.62
C PHE A 26 7.62 2.50 -11.13
N SER A 27 7.76 1.23 -10.79
CA SER A 27 8.03 0.83 -9.40
C SER A 27 9.36 1.40 -8.90
N GLU A 28 10.39 1.41 -9.75
CA GLU A 28 11.68 2.00 -9.42
C GLU A 28 11.58 3.53 -9.23
N GLN A 29 10.84 4.23 -10.08
CA GLN A 29 10.60 5.66 -9.94
C GLN A 29 9.84 5.99 -8.65
N ILE A 30 8.81 5.20 -8.32
CA ILE A 30 8.06 5.33 -7.07
C ILE A 30 8.99 5.11 -5.88
N ARG A 31 9.81 4.06 -5.90
CA ARG A 31 10.79 3.76 -4.85
C ARG A 31 11.74 4.93 -4.62
N CYS A 32 12.35 5.45 -5.67
CA CYS A 32 13.28 6.58 -5.56
C CYS A 32 12.63 7.80 -4.93
N ARG A 33 11.36 8.08 -5.22
CA ARG A 33 10.64 9.20 -4.60
C ARG A 33 10.37 8.97 -3.11
N ILE A 34 9.97 7.75 -2.74
CA ILE A 34 9.77 7.40 -1.32
C ILE A 34 11.07 7.60 -0.54
N GLU A 35 12.19 7.10 -1.06
CA GLU A 35 13.49 7.17 -0.40
C GLU A 35 14.04 8.61 -0.23
N GLN A 36 13.52 9.56 -1.00
CA GLN A 36 13.86 10.98 -0.85
C GLN A 36 13.08 11.67 0.27
N LEU A 37 11.94 11.12 0.72
CA LEU A 37 11.13 11.73 1.76
C LEU A 37 11.89 11.79 3.09
N PRO A 38 11.83 12.91 3.82
CA PRO A 38 12.37 13.00 5.17
C PRO A 38 11.78 11.94 6.11
N GLU A 39 10.49 11.67 6.00
CA GLU A 39 9.77 10.67 6.79
C GLU A 39 10.32 9.27 6.55
N PHE A 40 10.65 8.90 5.31
CA PHE A 40 11.28 7.62 5.02
C PHE A 40 12.69 7.51 5.61
N LYS A 41 13.48 8.58 5.52
CA LYS A 41 14.84 8.60 6.06
C LYS A 41 14.86 8.41 7.57
N GLN A 42 13.87 8.98 8.28
CA GLN A 42 13.72 8.88 9.73
C GLN A 42 13.08 7.57 10.18
N ALA A 43 12.20 6.99 9.38
CA ALA A 43 11.48 5.76 9.70
C ALA A 43 12.45 4.59 9.93
N LYS A 44 12.28 3.87 11.03
CA LYS A 44 13.00 2.64 11.36
C LYS A 44 12.16 1.40 11.09
N THR A 45 10.86 1.50 11.35
CA THR A 45 9.90 0.41 11.19
C THR A 45 8.83 0.79 10.16
N ILE A 46 8.76 0.04 9.07
CA ILE A 46 7.85 0.30 7.95
C ILE A 46 6.90 -0.87 7.76
N LEU A 47 5.61 -0.61 7.81
CA LEU A 47 4.59 -1.57 7.40
C LEU A 47 4.39 -1.46 5.89
N LEU A 48 4.65 -2.55 5.20
CA LEU A 48 4.48 -2.70 3.75
C LEU A 48 3.36 -3.69 3.44
N TYR A 49 3.18 -3.98 2.17
CA TYR A 49 2.38 -5.10 1.69
C TYR A 49 3.18 -5.93 0.67
N HIS A 50 2.80 -7.18 0.48
CA HIS A 50 3.32 -7.98 -0.62
C HIS A 50 2.50 -7.70 -1.87
N SER A 51 3.15 -7.23 -2.92
CA SER A 51 2.49 -6.82 -4.16
C SER A 51 1.83 -8.00 -4.86
N LEU A 52 0.68 -7.74 -5.46
CA LEU A 52 0.10 -8.63 -6.46
C LEU A 52 0.80 -8.41 -7.81
N PRO A 53 0.69 -9.34 -8.76
CA PRO A 53 1.40 -9.26 -10.05
C PRO A 53 1.08 -8.02 -10.87
N ASP A 54 -0.08 -7.41 -10.65
CA ASP A 54 -0.57 -6.22 -11.37
C ASP A 54 -0.40 -4.92 -10.57
N ASP A 55 0.20 -4.97 -9.37
CA ASP A 55 0.49 -3.81 -8.53
C ASP A 55 1.95 -3.35 -8.69
N THR A 56 2.27 -2.17 -8.10
CA THR A 56 3.66 -1.71 -7.94
C THR A 56 4.48 -2.76 -7.21
N SER A 57 5.73 -2.95 -7.61
CA SER A 57 6.61 -3.95 -7.01
C SER A 57 6.78 -3.73 -5.50
N SER A 58 6.90 -4.82 -4.76
CA SER A 58 7.23 -4.77 -3.35
C SER A 58 8.70 -4.42 -3.14
N PHE A 59 8.97 -3.48 -2.23
CA PHE A 59 10.33 -3.04 -1.89
C PHE A 59 10.96 -3.85 -0.75
N LEU A 60 10.33 -4.93 -0.34
CA LEU A 60 10.72 -5.76 0.80
C LEU A 60 12.20 -6.20 0.76
N ARG A 61 12.69 -6.61 -0.42
CA ARG A 61 14.07 -7.07 -0.55
C ARG A 61 15.08 -5.94 -0.47
N LEU A 62 14.71 -4.75 -0.91
CA LEU A 62 15.62 -3.60 -0.98
C LEU A 62 15.79 -2.92 0.38
N TRP A 63 14.71 -2.82 1.15
CA TRP A 63 14.73 -2.07 2.41
C TRP A 63 14.99 -2.92 3.66
N LYS A 64 15.00 -4.25 3.57
CA LYS A 64 15.19 -5.15 4.72
C LYS A 64 16.53 -5.01 5.43
N GLU A 65 17.56 -4.51 4.75
CA GLU A 65 18.89 -4.35 5.33
C GLU A 65 18.98 -3.12 6.25
N ASP A 66 18.21 -2.07 5.93
CA ASP A 66 18.26 -0.78 6.64
C ASP A 66 17.06 -0.53 7.54
N LYS A 67 15.95 -1.23 7.28
CA LYS A 67 14.65 -0.98 7.92
C LYS A 67 14.08 -2.26 8.50
N ARG A 68 13.43 -2.14 9.66
CA ARG A 68 12.55 -3.21 10.16
C ARG A 68 11.28 -3.22 9.32
N LEU A 69 11.02 -4.31 8.63
CA LEU A 69 9.85 -4.42 7.76
C LEU A 69 8.77 -5.28 8.40
N LEU A 70 7.54 -4.85 8.24
CA LEU A 70 6.34 -5.53 8.71
C LEU A 70 5.43 -5.81 7.52
N LEU A 71 4.69 -6.92 7.59
CA LEU A 71 3.63 -7.28 6.63
C LEU A 71 2.30 -7.53 7.33
N PRO A 72 1.19 -7.12 6.71
CA PRO A 72 -0.14 -7.50 7.17
C PRO A 72 -0.44 -8.94 6.78
N ALA A 73 -1.18 -9.64 7.63
CA ALA A 73 -1.78 -10.93 7.35
C ALA A 73 -3.27 -10.89 7.71
N VAL A 74 -4.11 -11.56 6.93
CA VAL A 74 -5.56 -11.55 7.16
C VAL A 74 -5.94 -12.52 8.28
N LYS A 75 -6.64 -12.03 9.30
CA LYS A 75 -7.23 -12.82 10.35
C LYS A 75 -8.70 -12.43 10.57
N GLY A 76 -9.62 -13.25 10.09
CA GLY A 76 -11.05 -12.90 10.09
C GLY A 76 -11.31 -11.66 9.24
N ASP A 77 -11.91 -10.65 9.85
CA ASP A 77 -12.21 -9.37 9.21
C ASP A 77 -11.14 -8.30 9.44
N ASN A 78 -10.03 -8.63 10.10
CA ASN A 78 -8.98 -7.69 10.44
C ASN A 78 -7.64 -8.08 9.83
N LEU A 79 -6.71 -7.11 9.80
CA LEU A 79 -5.30 -7.34 9.58
C LEU A 79 -4.58 -7.52 10.92
N ILE A 80 -3.74 -8.54 11.00
CA ILE A 80 -2.70 -8.67 12.03
C ILE A 80 -1.36 -8.33 11.40
N ILE A 81 -0.50 -7.68 12.17
CA ILE A 81 0.80 -7.24 11.68
C ILE A 81 1.87 -8.20 12.17
N ARG A 82 2.79 -8.57 11.27
CA ARG A 82 3.87 -9.51 11.55
C ARG A 82 5.22 -8.98 11.07
N ASN A 83 6.29 -9.34 11.77
CA ASN A 83 7.65 -9.10 11.27
C ASN A 83 7.84 -9.80 9.92
N TYR A 84 8.47 -9.11 8.98
CA TYR A 84 8.83 -9.69 7.69
C TYR A 84 10.03 -10.63 7.87
N HIS A 85 9.86 -11.89 7.45
CA HIS A 85 10.93 -12.87 7.34
C HIS A 85 10.86 -13.50 5.95
N PRO A 86 11.83 -13.27 5.07
CA PRO A 86 11.82 -13.79 3.70
C PRO A 86 11.72 -15.33 3.64
N GLU A 87 12.23 -16.02 4.66
CA GLU A 87 12.22 -17.49 4.75
C GLU A 87 10.91 -18.06 5.35
N LYS A 88 10.06 -17.19 5.91
CA LYS A 88 8.79 -17.57 6.56
C LYS A 88 7.60 -16.95 5.86
N LEU A 89 7.56 -17.09 4.54
CA LEU A 89 6.45 -16.60 3.72
C LEU A 89 5.48 -17.74 3.38
N LYS A 90 4.19 -17.44 3.41
CA LYS A 90 3.11 -18.37 3.05
C LYS A 90 2.07 -17.64 2.22
N THR A 91 1.50 -18.34 1.25
CA THR A 91 0.33 -17.85 0.53
C THR A 91 -0.87 -17.84 1.48
N GLY A 92 -1.37 -16.66 1.76
CA GLY A 92 -2.52 -16.42 2.61
C GLY A 92 -3.83 -16.35 1.83
N ARG A 93 -4.82 -15.74 2.45
CA ARG A 93 -6.13 -15.54 1.84
C ARG A 93 -6.02 -14.65 0.59
N TYR A 94 -6.80 -14.94 -0.42
CA TYR A 94 -6.82 -14.24 -1.72
C TYR A 94 -5.52 -14.34 -2.54
N GLY A 95 -4.66 -15.33 -2.29
CA GLY A 95 -3.40 -15.48 -2.99
C GLY A 95 -2.32 -14.47 -2.61
N ILE A 96 -2.55 -13.68 -1.57
CA ILE A 96 -1.58 -12.69 -1.07
C ILE A 96 -0.53 -13.43 -0.23
N ILE A 97 0.73 -13.10 -0.44
CA ILE A 97 1.82 -13.65 0.36
C ILE A 97 1.90 -12.91 1.69
N GLU A 98 1.88 -13.67 2.78
CA GLU A 98 1.89 -13.19 4.15
C GLU A 98 3.12 -13.71 4.89
N SER A 99 3.69 -12.91 5.77
CA SER A 99 4.76 -13.37 6.66
C SER A 99 4.21 -14.20 7.80
N GLN A 100 4.94 -15.25 8.17
CA GLN A 100 4.69 -16.07 9.38
C GLN A 100 5.61 -15.67 10.54
N GLY A 101 6.27 -14.52 10.45
CA GLY A 101 7.07 -13.97 11.53
C GLY A 101 6.24 -13.61 12.77
N ASP A 102 6.90 -13.15 13.83
CA ASP A 102 6.26 -12.82 15.10
C ASP A 102 5.20 -11.73 14.92
N ARG A 103 4.09 -11.90 15.61
CA ARG A 103 3.00 -10.93 15.60
C ARG A 103 3.40 -9.67 16.37
N ILE A 104 3.12 -8.52 15.80
CA ILE A 104 3.22 -7.22 16.45
C ILE A 104 1.86 -6.85 17.00
N THR A 105 1.80 -6.57 18.29
CA THR A 105 0.57 -6.14 19.00
C THR A 105 0.58 -4.66 19.31
N ASP A 106 1.76 -4.10 19.55
CA ASP A 106 1.94 -2.66 19.72
C ASP A 106 2.16 -2.01 18.36
N LEU A 107 1.13 -1.36 17.84
CA LEU A 107 1.17 -0.68 16.55
C LEU A 107 1.88 0.68 16.60
N SER A 108 2.19 1.22 17.79
CA SER A 108 2.92 2.48 17.95
C SER A 108 4.37 2.40 17.47
N VAL A 109 4.89 1.17 17.30
CA VAL A 109 6.25 0.96 16.76
C VAL A 109 6.34 1.24 15.25
N ILE A 110 5.22 1.45 14.56
CA ILE A 110 5.18 1.66 13.11
C ILE A 110 5.42 3.14 12.81
N ASP A 111 6.55 3.45 12.20
CA ASP A 111 6.91 4.82 11.84
C ASP A 111 6.28 5.27 10.51
N MET A 112 5.98 4.32 9.62
CA MET A 112 5.44 4.59 8.29
C MET A 112 4.64 3.39 7.77
N ILE A 113 3.57 3.66 7.03
CA ILE A 113 2.80 2.64 6.32
C ILE A 113 2.78 2.94 4.82
N ILE A 114 3.16 1.96 4.02
CA ILE A 114 2.98 1.97 2.56
C ILE A 114 1.70 1.19 2.23
N ILE A 115 0.75 1.85 1.58
CA ILE A 115 -0.63 1.39 1.45
C ILE A 115 -1.00 1.20 -0.02
N PRO A 116 -1.46 0.01 -0.42
CA PRO A 116 -1.99 -0.21 -1.75
C PRO A 116 -3.41 0.37 -1.89
N GLY A 117 -3.75 0.77 -3.10
CA GLY A 117 -5.10 1.19 -3.45
C GLY A 117 -5.49 0.76 -4.86
N VAL A 118 -6.79 0.66 -5.12
CA VAL A 118 -7.30 0.50 -6.48
C VAL A 118 -7.25 1.84 -7.21
N ALA A 119 -7.66 2.91 -6.53
CA ALA A 119 -7.60 4.28 -7.04
C ALA A 119 -7.31 5.25 -5.89
N PHE A 120 -6.83 6.41 -6.26
CA PHE A 120 -6.63 7.56 -5.37
C PHE A 120 -7.13 8.84 -6.05
N ASP A 121 -7.40 9.88 -5.29
CA ASP A 121 -7.76 11.19 -5.83
C ASP A 121 -6.79 12.29 -5.37
N LYS A 122 -6.92 13.46 -5.98
CA LYS A 122 -6.09 14.64 -5.67
C LYS A 122 -6.26 15.16 -4.24
N LYS A 123 -7.32 14.74 -3.54
CA LYS A 123 -7.53 15.01 -2.11
C LYS A 123 -6.92 13.95 -1.20
N ARG A 124 -6.16 13.03 -1.80
CA ARG A 124 -5.47 11.91 -1.13
C ARG A 124 -6.42 10.87 -0.52
N ASN A 125 -7.66 10.83 -0.98
CA ASN A 125 -8.56 9.75 -0.63
C ASN A 125 -8.15 8.46 -1.34
N ARG A 126 -8.46 7.32 -0.73
CA ARG A 126 -8.10 6.00 -1.22
C ARG A 126 -9.35 5.15 -1.46
N LEU A 127 -9.41 4.50 -2.61
CA LEU A 127 -10.37 3.43 -2.89
C LEU A 127 -9.67 2.07 -2.77
N GLY A 128 -10.04 1.30 -1.76
CA GLY A 128 -9.59 -0.08 -1.58
C GLY A 128 -10.45 -1.09 -2.33
N ARG A 129 -10.13 -2.39 -2.16
CA ARG A 129 -10.83 -3.52 -2.79
C ARG A 129 -12.22 -3.82 -2.17
N GLY A 130 -12.67 -3.04 -1.18
CA GLY A 130 -14.02 -3.11 -0.61
C GLY A 130 -14.18 -4.04 0.60
N LYS A 131 -13.10 -4.51 1.22
CA LYS A 131 -13.14 -5.32 2.45
C LYS A 131 -12.93 -4.52 3.75
N GLY A 132 -12.58 -3.23 3.64
CA GLY A 132 -12.35 -2.34 4.78
C GLY A 132 -11.15 -2.69 5.68
N TYR A 133 -10.28 -3.61 5.26
CA TYR A 133 -9.14 -4.04 6.07
C TYR A 133 -8.21 -2.89 6.45
N TYR A 134 -7.81 -2.09 5.47
CA TYR A 134 -6.91 -0.96 5.75
C TYR A 134 -7.61 0.16 6.50
N ASP A 135 -8.88 0.41 6.26
CA ASP A 135 -9.62 1.47 6.93
C ASP A 135 -9.70 1.18 8.44
N ARG A 136 -9.95 -0.09 8.81
CA ARG A 136 -9.90 -0.53 10.22
C ARG A 136 -8.49 -0.53 10.82
N LEU A 137 -7.45 -0.81 10.05
CA LEU A 137 -6.08 -0.72 10.53
C LEU A 137 -5.68 0.74 10.75
N LEU A 138 -5.94 1.59 9.77
CA LEU A 138 -5.54 3.00 9.80
C LEU A 138 -6.24 3.80 10.90
N SER A 139 -7.42 3.37 11.33
CA SER A 139 -8.09 3.99 12.49
C SER A 139 -7.41 3.70 13.84
N GLN A 140 -6.43 2.78 13.87
CA GLN A 140 -5.72 2.36 15.08
C GLN A 140 -4.28 2.85 15.13
N VAL A 141 -3.81 3.58 14.11
CA VAL A 141 -2.41 4.00 14.00
C VAL A 141 -2.31 5.49 13.66
N GLU A 142 -1.44 6.19 14.36
CA GLU A 142 -1.07 7.58 14.08
C GLU A 142 0.36 7.59 13.53
N THR A 143 0.49 7.47 12.21
CA THR A 143 1.79 7.40 11.54
C THR A 143 1.70 7.93 10.12
N CYS A 144 2.82 8.17 9.47
CA CYS A 144 2.88 8.60 8.08
C CYS A 144 2.28 7.53 7.15
N LYS A 145 1.25 7.90 6.38
CA LYS A 145 0.48 7.06 5.46
C LYS A 145 0.81 7.42 4.03
N ILE A 146 1.48 6.53 3.32
CA ILE A 146 1.85 6.73 1.92
C ILE A 146 1.05 5.77 1.04
N GLY A 147 0.18 6.31 0.20
CA GLY A 147 -0.44 5.59 -0.88
C GLY A 147 0.53 5.46 -2.06
N ILE A 148 0.64 4.27 -2.65
CA ILE A 148 1.41 4.09 -3.88
C ILE A 148 0.55 3.49 -4.98
N CYS A 149 0.71 4.02 -6.20
CA CYS A 149 -0.07 3.59 -7.36
C CYS A 149 0.60 4.07 -8.65
N TYR A 150 0.08 3.63 -9.78
CA TYR A 150 0.43 4.20 -11.09
C TYR A 150 -0.43 5.43 -11.38
N ASP A 151 0.04 6.33 -12.22
CA ASP A 151 -0.70 7.54 -12.64
C ASP A 151 -2.11 7.24 -13.13
N CYS A 152 -2.30 6.15 -13.85
CA CYS A 152 -3.62 5.72 -14.34
C CYS A 152 -4.63 5.37 -13.23
N GLN A 153 -4.18 5.29 -11.99
CA GLN A 153 -5.02 5.04 -10.81
C GLN A 153 -5.42 6.34 -10.10
N ILE A 154 -4.95 7.50 -10.57
CA ILE A 154 -5.35 8.81 -10.05
C ILE A 154 -6.64 9.24 -10.74
N THR A 155 -7.63 9.61 -9.95
CA THR A 155 -8.93 10.12 -10.40
C THR A 155 -9.15 11.53 -9.87
N ASP A 156 -10.04 12.31 -10.50
CA ASP A 156 -10.35 13.64 -10.00
C ASP A 156 -11.12 13.62 -8.68
N PHE A 157 -11.96 12.59 -8.49
CA PHE A 157 -12.82 12.45 -7.33
C PHE A 157 -13.09 10.99 -6.99
N LEU A 158 -13.05 10.66 -5.70
CA LEU A 158 -13.53 9.40 -5.15
C LEU A 158 -14.71 9.63 -4.22
N PRO A 159 -15.75 8.79 -4.27
CA PRO A 159 -16.81 8.82 -3.27
C PRO A 159 -16.25 8.34 -1.92
N VAL A 160 -16.18 9.27 -0.96
CA VAL A 160 -15.67 9.01 0.39
C VAL A 160 -16.79 8.81 1.40
N GLU A 161 -16.50 8.04 2.43
CA GLU A 161 -17.35 7.81 3.58
C GLU A 161 -16.69 8.39 4.83
N LYS A 162 -17.45 8.61 5.89
CA LYS A 162 -16.96 9.27 7.10
C LYS A 162 -15.78 8.56 7.77
N HIS A 163 -15.63 7.26 7.54
CA HIS A 163 -14.56 6.44 8.11
C HIS A 163 -13.35 6.25 7.19
N ASP A 164 -13.41 6.76 5.95
CA ASP A 164 -12.27 6.72 5.04
C ASP A 164 -11.18 7.66 5.52
N ILE A 165 -9.94 7.17 5.63
CA ILE A 165 -8.79 7.92 6.12
C ILE A 165 -7.93 8.32 4.93
N PRO A 166 -7.67 9.63 4.72
CA PRO A 166 -6.81 10.08 3.64
C PRO A 166 -5.35 9.71 3.91
N MET A 167 -4.57 9.66 2.83
CA MET A 167 -3.12 9.48 2.89
C MET A 167 -2.43 10.81 3.20
N ASP A 168 -1.23 10.75 3.77
CA ASP A 168 -0.38 11.92 3.93
C ASP A 168 0.32 12.26 2.59
N TYR A 169 0.65 11.23 1.81
CA TYR A 169 1.20 11.33 0.46
C TYR A 169 0.60 10.27 -0.46
N ILE A 170 0.49 10.58 -1.75
CA ILE A 170 0.30 9.59 -2.80
C ILE A 170 1.49 9.70 -3.74
N ILE A 171 2.16 8.59 -4.00
CA ILE A 171 3.36 8.57 -4.84
C ILE A 171 3.09 7.73 -6.07
N THR A 172 3.32 8.35 -7.23
CA THR A 172 3.22 7.72 -8.55
C THR A 172 4.58 7.74 -9.26
N GLU A 173 4.66 7.12 -10.42
CA GLU A 173 5.84 7.18 -11.28
C GLU A 173 6.17 8.59 -11.75
N SER A 174 5.21 9.51 -11.82
CA SER A 174 5.45 10.87 -12.29
C SER A 174 5.59 11.90 -11.17
N GLY A 175 5.07 11.65 -9.96
CA GLY A 175 5.10 12.66 -8.90
C GLY A 175 4.62 12.24 -7.53
N ILE A 176 4.49 13.24 -6.67
CA ILE A 176 3.98 13.17 -5.30
C ILE A 176 2.78 14.12 -5.18
N ILE A 177 1.68 13.62 -4.61
CA ILE A 177 0.44 14.36 -4.34
C ILE A 177 0.25 14.51 -2.83
#